data_ff15713306284be9220ea22e5992d2cb
#
_entry.id   ff15713306284be9220ea22e5992d2cb
#
_cell.length_a   1.000
_cell.length_b   1.000
_cell.length_c   1.000
_cell.angle_alpha   90.00
_cell.angle_beta   90.00
_cell.angle_gamma   90.00
#
_symmetry.space_group_name_H-M   'P 1'
#
loop_
_entity.id
_entity.type
_entity.pdbx_description
1 polymer ?
#
loop_
_entity_poly.entity_id
_entity_poly.type
_entity_poly.pdbx_seq_one_letter_code
_entity_poly.pdbx_strand_id
1 'polypeptide(L)'
;IRKEINSLLSDYGTTLEDEELLEEVTNLVEFPGAIKCSFDREFLAIPSEVVVTSMKDHQRYFPVKDKDGKLLPEFIVITDRDSGDGEIIRKGNERVLRARLADANFFWDEDKKITLHDRLKDLEGVVFHEDMGTYMDRGKRIGDLACFIAEMLDFSPDRLELVKRASSLCKTDLLTEMVGEFPKLQGIMGREYALIQGEDEEVARSIAEHYLPRYADDVL
;
A
#
# COMPACT_ATOMS: atom_id res chain seq x y z
N ILE A 1 23.92 -0.15 11.86
CA ILE A 1 22.88 0.08 10.86
C ILE A 1 22.22 1.44 11.10
N ARG A 2 21.46 1.64 12.22
CA ARG A 2 20.72 2.89 12.50
C ARG A 2 21.56 4.16 12.35
N LYS A 3 22.79 4.17 12.91
CA LYS A 3 23.67 5.33 12.83
C LYS A 3 24.07 5.65 11.39
N GLU A 4 24.32 4.66 10.58
CA GLU A 4 24.68 4.83 9.16
C GLU A 4 23.49 5.33 8.34
N ILE A 5 22.30 4.73 8.53
CA ILE A 5 21.08 5.20 7.89
C ILE A 5 20.80 6.65 8.26
N ASN A 6 20.82 6.99 9.56
CA ASN A 6 20.55 8.36 10.00
C ASN A 6 21.62 9.36 9.49
N SER A 7 22.87 8.94 9.32
CA SER A 7 23.90 9.76 8.68
C SER A 7 23.56 10.08 7.22
N LEU A 8 23.03 9.09 6.48
CA LEU A 8 22.60 9.28 5.08
C LEU A 8 21.30 10.08 4.98
N LEU A 9 20.43 10.02 6.00
CA LEU A 9 19.16 10.75 6.05
C LEU A 9 19.33 12.21 6.56
N SER A 10 20.46 12.54 7.19
CA SER A 10 20.69 13.88 7.78
C SER A 10 20.53 15.02 6.78
N ASP A 11 20.90 14.79 5.51
CA ASP A 11 20.80 15.78 4.43
C ASP A 11 19.33 16.14 4.11
N TYR A 12 18.38 15.28 4.46
CA TYR A 12 16.94 15.49 4.26
C TYR A 12 16.22 16.01 5.51
N GLY A 13 16.94 16.15 6.62
CA GLY A 13 16.39 16.60 7.90
C GLY A 13 15.41 15.59 8.55
N THR A 14 15.60 14.32 8.26
CA THR A 14 14.77 13.21 8.78
C THR A 14 15.65 12.12 9.42
N THR A 15 15.01 11.19 10.10
CA THR A 15 15.63 10.01 10.72
C THR A 15 14.86 8.74 10.37
N LEU A 16 15.47 7.59 10.62
CA LEU A 16 14.79 6.31 10.43
C LEU A 16 13.68 6.13 11.48
N GLU A 17 12.45 5.91 11.01
CA GLU A 17 11.25 5.68 11.84
C GLU A 17 10.76 4.23 11.82
N ASP A 18 11.25 3.40 10.87
CA ASP A 18 10.79 2.03 10.65
C ASP A 18 11.57 1.05 11.53
N GLU A 19 11.07 0.84 12.74
CA GLU A 19 11.69 -0.05 13.72
C GLU A 19 11.56 -1.52 13.34
N GLU A 20 10.41 -1.93 12.78
CA GLU A 20 10.14 -3.32 12.40
C GLU A 20 11.10 -3.76 11.29
N LEU A 21 11.21 -2.96 10.22
CA LEU A 21 12.15 -3.24 9.13
C LEU A 21 13.59 -3.22 9.61
N LEU A 22 13.94 -2.31 10.54
CA LEU A 22 15.28 -2.24 11.10
C LEU A 22 15.61 -3.49 11.91
N GLU A 23 14.69 -3.99 12.71
CA GLU A 23 14.87 -5.22 13.48
C GLU A 23 15.02 -6.43 12.55
N GLU A 24 14.13 -6.55 11.53
CA GLU A 24 14.23 -7.59 10.52
C GLU A 24 15.61 -7.61 9.86
N VAL A 25 16.05 -6.45 9.33
CA VAL A 25 17.33 -6.34 8.61
C VAL A 25 18.52 -6.56 9.55
N THR A 26 18.42 -6.13 10.82
CA THR A 26 19.49 -6.36 11.80
C THR A 26 19.71 -7.84 12.06
N ASN A 27 18.66 -8.64 12.00
CA ASN A 27 18.75 -10.09 12.19
C ASN A 27 19.25 -10.84 10.94
N LEU A 28 19.31 -10.17 9.78
CA LEU A 28 19.74 -10.76 8.50
C LEU A 28 21.22 -10.52 8.17
N VAL A 29 21.88 -9.55 8.81
CA VAL A 29 23.24 -9.14 8.44
C VAL A 29 24.22 -9.26 9.61
N GLU A 30 25.44 -9.73 9.32
CA GLU A 30 26.53 -9.84 10.29
C GLU A 30 27.47 -8.62 10.23
N PHE A 31 27.71 -8.10 9.02
CA PHE A 31 28.64 -7.00 8.76
C PHE A 31 27.96 -5.86 7.96
N PRO A 32 27.11 -5.06 8.62
CA PRO A 32 26.27 -4.10 7.92
C PRO A 32 27.05 -2.93 7.32
N GLY A 33 26.73 -2.60 6.06
CA GLY A 33 27.07 -1.34 5.39
C GLY A 33 25.81 -0.73 4.78
N ALA A 34 25.70 0.59 4.78
CA ALA A 34 24.55 1.29 4.21
C ALA A 34 24.92 1.98 2.88
N ILE A 35 24.13 1.77 1.84
CA ILE A 35 24.32 2.38 0.51
C ILE A 35 23.05 3.12 0.13
N LYS A 36 23.21 4.40 -0.24
CA LYS A 36 22.12 5.20 -0.83
C LYS A 36 22.01 4.89 -2.31
N CYS A 37 20.80 4.56 -2.75
CA CYS A 37 20.42 4.25 -4.11
C CYS A 37 19.30 5.18 -4.58
N SER A 38 19.03 5.21 -5.88
CA SER A 38 17.97 6.02 -6.48
C SER A 38 17.12 5.20 -7.46
N PHE A 39 15.93 5.74 -7.76
CA PHE A 39 15.06 5.22 -8.81
C PHE A 39 14.48 6.36 -9.66
N ASP A 40 13.91 6.04 -10.79
CA ASP A 40 13.39 7.03 -11.72
C ASP A 40 12.19 7.78 -11.13
N ARG A 41 12.20 9.10 -11.20
CA ARG A 41 11.14 9.96 -10.62
C ARG A 41 9.74 9.70 -11.19
N GLU A 42 9.65 9.11 -12.37
CA GLU A 42 8.36 8.76 -12.99
C GLU A 42 7.54 7.81 -12.12
N PHE A 43 8.19 6.92 -11.35
CA PHE A 43 7.50 6.01 -10.43
C PHE A 43 6.88 6.68 -9.20
N LEU A 44 7.15 7.96 -8.97
CA LEU A 44 6.40 8.74 -7.97
C LEU A 44 4.99 9.13 -8.44
N ALA A 45 4.62 8.80 -9.69
CA ALA A 45 3.26 9.00 -10.21
C ALA A 45 2.28 7.89 -9.76
N ILE A 46 2.78 6.74 -9.32
CA ILE A 46 1.95 5.70 -8.69
C ILE A 46 1.81 5.99 -7.18
N PRO A 47 0.78 5.45 -6.51
CA PRO A 47 0.60 5.65 -5.07
C PRO A 47 1.85 5.33 -4.27
N SER A 48 2.20 6.19 -3.32
CA SER A 48 3.42 6.04 -2.51
C SER A 48 3.47 4.73 -1.74
N GLU A 49 2.32 4.23 -1.32
CA GLU A 49 2.17 2.96 -0.61
C GLU A 49 2.62 1.77 -1.44
N VAL A 50 2.37 1.81 -2.77
CA VAL A 50 2.86 0.78 -3.71
C VAL A 50 4.38 0.79 -3.78
N VAL A 51 4.97 1.99 -3.95
CA VAL A 51 6.43 2.15 -4.02
C VAL A 51 7.10 1.68 -2.74
N VAL A 52 6.56 2.10 -1.58
CA VAL A 52 7.06 1.71 -0.25
C VAL A 52 6.94 0.20 -0.03
N THR A 53 5.80 -0.41 -0.36
CA THR A 53 5.59 -1.86 -0.21
C THR A 53 6.55 -2.65 -1.11
N SER A 54 6.76 -2.21 -2.35
CA SER A 54 7.72 -2.83 -3.27
C SER A 54 9.15 -2.81 -2.72
N MET A 55 9.54 -1.74 -2.04
CA MET A 55 10.85 -1.62 -1.40
C MET A 55 10.96 -2.51 -0.17
N LYS A 56 9.99 -2.42 0.75
CA LYS A 56 10.06 -3.06 2.07
C LYS A 56 9.84 -4.57 1.99
N ASP A 57 8.73 -5.00 1.42
CA ASP A 57 8.29 -6.38 1.51
C ASP A 57 9.14 -7.33 0.65
N HIS A 58 9.59 -6.85 -0.51
CA HIS A 58 10.31 -7.69 -1.45
C HIS A 58 11.83 -7.58 -1.33
N GLN A 59 12.35 -6.41 -0.94
CA GLN A 59 13.78 -6.13 -1.00
C GLN A 59 14.41 -5.70 0.32
N ARG A 60 13.63 -5.43 1.35
CA ARG A 60 14.09 -4.90 2.66
C ARG A 60 14.87 -3.59 2.50
N TYR A 61 14.46 -2.76 1.54
CA TYR A 61 15.03 -1.43 1.36
C TYR A 61 14.30 -0.42 2.22
N PHE A 62 15.04 0.58 2.70
CA PHE A 62 14.50 1.69 3.48
C PHE A 62 14.15 2.85 2.55
N PRO A 63 12.87 3.22 2.40
CA PRO A 63 12.46 4.36 1.62
C PRO A 63 12.96 5.66 2.27
N VAL A 64 13.39 6.62 1.45
CA VAL A 64 13.80 7.95 1.91
C VAL A 64 12.63 8.91 1.76
N LYS A 65 12.31 9.62 2.85
CA LYS A 65 11.30 10.67 2.88
C LYS A 65 11.94 11.99 3.27
N ASP A 66 11.36 13.10 2.82
CA ASP A 66 11.75 14.42 3.30
C ASP A 66 11.13 14.71 4.69
N LYS A 67 11.47 15.88 5.26
CA LYS A 67 10.96 16.34 6.57
C LYS A 67 9.44 16.49 6.63
N ASP A 68 8.78 16.60 5.47
CA ASP A 68 7.33 16.74 5.36
C ASP A 68 6.66 15.36 5.15
N GLY A 69 7.44 14.27 5.21
CA GLY A 69 6.98 12.89 5.05
C GLY A 69 6.77 12.45 3.60
N LYS A 70 7.10 13.29 2.61
CA LYS A 70 6.94 12.97 1.20
C LYS A 70 8.05 12.03 0.72
N LEU A 71 7.66 10.98 0.00
CA LEU A 71 8.60 10.02 -0.57
C LEU A 71 9.52 10.68 -1.61
N LEU A 72 10.79 10.45 -1.46
CA LEU A 72 11.83 10.88 -2.41
C LEU A 72 12.19 9.71 -3.35
N PRO A 73 12.73 9.98 -4.56
CA PRO A 73 13.14 8.94 -5.50
C PRO A 73 14.46 8.28 -5.10
N GLU A 74 14.61 7.98 -3.82
CA GLU A 74 15.81 7.42 -3.20
C GLU A 74 15.45 6.38 -2.16
N PHE A 75 16.36 5.45 -1.92
CA PHE A 75 16.23 4.40 -0.92
C PHE A 75 17.60 3.99 -0.37
N ILE A 76 17.59 3.34 0.79
CA ILE A 76 18.81 2.85 1.42
C ILE A 76 18.77 1.32 1.42
N VAL A 77 19.88 0.73 1.01
CA VAL A 77 20.13 -0.72 1.03
C VAL A 77 21.13 -1.01 2.13
N ILE A 78 20.87 -2.05 2.93
CA ILE A 78 21.85 -2.60 3.85
C ILE A 78 22.52 -3.79 3.19
N THR A 79 23.84 -3.78 3.18
CA THR A 79 24.69 -4.86 2.67
C THR A 79 25.30 -5.63 3.84
N ASP A 80 25.65 -6.89 3.60
CA ASP A 80 26.35 -7.73 4.60
C ASP A 80 27.84 -7.87 4.25
N ARG A 81 28.49 -6.75 3.94
CA ARG A 81 29.94 -6.69 3.65
C ARG A 81 30.44 -5.26 3.60
N ASP A 82 31.74 -5.11 3.76
CA ASP A 82 32.41 -3.83 3.51
C ASP A 82 32.18 -3.38 2.07
N SER A 83 31.82 -2.10 1.91
CA SER A 83 31.31 -1.51 0.68
C SER A 83 32.37 -1.25 -0.41
N GLY A 84 33.46 -2.04 -0.47
CA GLY A 84 34.52 -1.86 -1.46
C GLY A 84 34.07 -1.73 -2.92
N ASP A 85 32.93 -2.38 -3.28
CA ASP A 85 32.31 -2.33 -4.60
C ASP A 85 30.95 -1.62 -4.59
N GLY A 86 30.78 -0.58 -3.78
CA GLY A 86 29.51 0.11 -3.54
C GLY A 86 28.79 0.55 -4.80
N GLU A 87 29.51 0.93 -5.86
CA GLU A 87 28.93 1.32 -7.15
C GLU A 87 28.25 0.15 -7.89
N ILE A 88 28.85 -1.03 -7.84
CA ILE A 88 28.29 -2.25 -8.48
C ILE A 88 27.03 -2.69 -7.71
N ILE A 89 27.11 -2.67 -6.37
CA ILE A 89 25.98 -3.02 -5.50
C ILE A 89 24.83 -2.05 -5.71
N ARG A 90 25.10 -0.74 -5.73
CA ARG A 90 24.09 0.30 -5.99
C ARG A 90 23.38 0.05 -7.32
N LYS A 91 24.11 -0.06 -8.43
CA LYS A 91 23.53 -0.31 -9.76
C LYS A 91 22.71 -1.60 -9.82
N GLY A 92 23.18 -2.64 -9.13
CA GLY A 92 22.45 -3.91 -9.02
C GLY A 92 21.07 -3.73 -8.36
N ASN A 93 21.04 -3.08 -7.20
CA ASN A 93 19.80 -2.84 -6.45
C ASN A 93 18.86 -1.85 -7.16
N GLU A 94 19.39 -0.78 -7.75
CA GLU A 94 18.61 0.17 -8.57
C GLU A 94 17.93 -0.54 -9.75
N ARG A 95 18.64 -1.47 -10.42
CA ARG A 95 18.07 -2.27 -11.52
C ARG A 95 16.96 -3.20 -11.06
N VAL A 96 17.12 -3.85 -9.90
CA VAL A 96 16.11 -4.74 -9.33
C VAL A 96 14.85 -3.96 -8.97
N LEU A 97 15.00 -2.84 -8.25
CA LEU A 97 13.87 -2.01 -7.87
C LEU A 97 13.16 -1.42 -9.10
N ARG A 98 13.92 -0.96 -10.11
CA ARG A 98 13.33 -0.45 -11.36
C ARG A 98 12.43 -1.48 -12.04
N ALA A 99 12.83 -2.74 -12.12
CA ALA A 99 12.02 -3.80 -12.71
C ALA A 99 10.70 -3.97 -11.94
N ARG A 100 10.76 -4.03 -10.59
CA ARG A 100 9.58 -4.14 -9.73
C ARG A 100 8.64 -2.95 -9.84
N LEU A 101 9.18 -1.74 -9.88
CA LEU A 101 8.37 -0.53 -10.04
C LEU A 101 7.76 -0.42 -11.45
N ALA A 102 8.44 -0.91 -12.47
CA ALA A 102 7.87 -0.99 -13.82
C ALA A 102 6.67 -1.95 -13.87
N ASP A 103 6.77 -3.12 -13.23
CA ASP A 103 5.65 -4.05 -13.11
C ASP A 103 4.48 -3.42 -12.33
N ALA A 104 4.76 -2.78 -11.20
CA ALA A 104 3.74 -2.08 -10.41
C ALA A 104 3.07 -0.94 -11.19
N ASN A 105 3.85 -0.16 -11.96
CA ASN A 105 3.28 0.88 -12.82
C ASN A 105 2.40 0.29 -13.92
N PHE A 106 2.79 -0.84 -14.49
CA PHE A 106 1.96 -1.55 -15.45
C PHE A 106 0.62 -1.99 -14.83
N PHE A 107 0.62 -2.61 -13.65
CA PHE A 107 -0.61 -2.99 -12.95
C PHE A 107 -1.48 -1.77 -12.63
N TRP A 108 -0.88 -0.67 -12.16
CA TRP A 108 -1.59 0.59 -11.93
C TRP A 108 -2.31 1.09 -13.16
N ASP A 109 -1.65 1.07 -14.32
CA ASP A 109 -2.22 1.53 -15.58
C ASP A 109 -3.29 0.57 -16.13
N GLU A 110 -3.13 -0.75 -15.97
CA GLU A 110 -4.15 -1.73 -16.36
C GLU A 110 -5.40 -1.64 -15.48
N ASP A 111 -5.21 -1.55 -14.16
CA ASP A 111 -6.32 -1.50 -13.21
C ASP A 111 -7.21 -0.27 -13.38
N LYS A 112 -6.65 0.87 -13.76
CA LYS A 112 -7.40 2.10 -14.04
C LYS A 112 -8.38 2.01 -15.23
N LYS A 113 -8.21 1.01 -16.10
CA LYS A 113 -9.07 0.85 -17.30
C LYS A 113 -10.47 0.36 -16.97
N ILE A 114 -10.66 -0.29 -15.81
CA ILE A 114 -11.93 -0.85 -15.36
C ILE A 114 -12.27 -0.23 -14.00
N THR A 115 -13.43 0.37 -13.88
CA THR A 115 -13.82 1.01 -12.61
C THR A 115 -14.10 -0.03 -11.51
N LEU A 116 -13.97 0.40 -10.24
CA LEU A 116 -14.38 -0.44 -9.10
C LEU A 116 -15.85 -0.86 -9.23
N HIS A 117 -16.70 0.04 -9.75
CA HIS A 117 -18.12 -0.25 -9.98
C HIS A 117 -18.31 -1.37 -11.02
N ASP A 118 -17.60 -1.31 -12.13
CA ASP A 118 -17.72 -2.32 -13.20
C ASP A 118 -17.21 -3.71 -12.74
N ARG A 119 -16.31 -3.75 -11.78
CA ARG A 119 -15.78 -4.98 -11.16
C ARG A 119 -16.77 -5.64 -10.18
N LEU A 120 -17.81 -4.92 -9.71
CA LEU A 120 -18.75 -5.44 -8.69
C LEU A 120 -19.31 -6.83 -9.04
N LYS A 121 -19.78 -7.01 -10.27
CA LYS A 121 -20.37 -8.27 -10.72
C LYS A 121 -19.41 -9.46 -10.63
N ASP A 122 -18.11 -9.21 -10.80
CA ASP A 122 -17.10 -10.26 -10.84
C ASP A 122 -16.77 -10.80 -9.44
N LEU A 123 -17.19 -10.10 -8.36
CA LEU A 123 -17.13 -10.61 -6.98
C LEU A 123 -18.01 -11.85 -6.76
N GLU A 124 -18.99 -12.10 -7.62
CA GLU A 124 -19.81 -13.34 -7.60
C GLU A 124 -18.96 -14.57 -7.92
N GLY A 125 -17.88 -14.41 -8.68
CA GLY A 125 -16.95 -15.47 -9.04
C GLY A 125 -15.90 -15.78 -7.98
N VAL A 126 -15.77 -14.96 -6.92
CA VAL A 126 -14.73 -15.11 -5.91
C VAL A 126 -15.32 -15.66 -4.62
N VAL A 127 -15.01 -16.91 -4.30
CA VAL A 127 -15.49 -17.58 -3.07
C VAL A 127 -14.81 -16.94 -1.86
N PHE A 128 -15.62 -16.49 -0.89
CA PHE A 128 -15.13 -16.04 0.41
C PHE A 128 -14.96 -17.21 1.37
N HIS A 129 -15.99 -18.05 1.50
CA HIS A 129 -16.00 -19.24 2.36
C HIS A 129 -17.08 -20.20 1.86
N GLU A 130 -16.84 -21.52 1.93
CA GLU A 130 -17.78 -22.53 1.42
C GLU A 130 -19.19 -22.36 1.98
N ASP A 131 -19.33 -22.15 3.29
CA ASP A 131 -20.63 -21.99 3.96
C ASP A 131 -21.17 -20.56 3.95
N MET A 132 -20.37 -19.56 3.58
CA MET A 132 -20.73 -18.14 3.66
C MET A 132 -20.87 -17.47 2.30
N GLY A 133 -20.61 -18.20 1.22
CA GLY A 133 -20.76 -17.72 -0.15
C GLY A 133 -19.57 -16.90 -0.66
N THR A 134 -19.86 -15.98 -1.57
CA THR A 134 -18.89 -15.20 -2.33
C THR A 134 -18.53 -13.88 -1.65
N TYR A 135 -17.54 -13.16 -2.19
CA TYR A 135 -17.24 -11.79 -1.77
C TYR A 135 -18.38 -10.81 -2.09
N MET A 136 -19.21 -11.10 -3.10
CA MET A 136 -20.44 -10.35 -3.35
C MET A 136 -21.42 -10.52 -2.18
N ASP A 137 -21.64 -11.75 -1.71
CA ASP A 137 -22.52 -12.03 -0.57
C ASP A 137 -21.99 -11.39 0.72
N ARG A 138 -20.67 -11.41 0.90
CA ARG A 138 -20.01 -10.73 2.02
C ARG A 138 -20.22 -9.21 1.96
N GLY A 139 -20.05 -8.60 0.79
CA GLY A 139 -20.29 -7.17 0.57
C GLY A 139 -21.72 -6.77 0.90
N LYS A 140 -22.73 -7.58 0.47
CA LYS A 140 -24.13 -7.37 0.81
C LYS A 140 -24.36 -7.37 2.32
N ARG A 141 -23.85 -8.39 3.04
CA ARG A 141 -23.97 -8.47 4.52
C ARG A 141 -23.31 -7.28 5.23
N ILE A 142 -22.14 -6.83 4.75
CA ILE A 142 -21.48 -5.63 5.29
C ILE A 142 -22.39 -4.42 5.07
N GLY A 143 -22.94 -4.24 3.87
CA GLY A 143 -23.83 -3.14 3.54
C GLY A 143 -25.10 -3.11 4.39
N ASP A 144 -25.78 -4.25 4.53
CA ASP A 144 -26.99 -4.37 5.33
C ASP A 144 -26.73 -3.99 6.79
N LEU A 145 -25.62 -4.49 7.37
CA LEU A 145 -25.24 -4.18 8.75
C LEU A 145 -24.83 -2.71 8.92
N ALA A 146 -24.03 -2.18 8.00
CA ALA A 146 -23.59 -0.78 8.04
C ALA A 146 -24.77 0.19 7.91
N CYS A 147 -25.72 -0.09 7.02
CA CYS A 147 -26.94 0.71 6.90
C CYS A 147 -27.80 0.65 8.16
N PHE A 148 -27.99 -0.54 8.72
CA PHE A 148 -28.74 -0.70 9.97
C PHE A 148 -28.11 0.10 11.13
N ILE A 149 -26.79 0.05 11.28
CA ILE A 149 -26.09 0.85 12.31
C ILE A 149 -26.22 2.36 12.03
N ALA A 150 -26.08 2.77 10.78
CA ALA A 150 -26.18 4.18 10.40
C ALA A 150 -27.60 4.74 10.65
N GLU A 151 -28.64 3.94 10.40
CA GLU A 151 -30.04 4.27 10.74
C GLU A 151 -30.23 4.42 12.25
N MET A 152 -29.66 3.50 13.05
CA MET A 152 -29.71 3.59 14.51
C MET A 152 -28.98 4.82 15.07
N LEU A 153 -28.00 5.36 14.34
CA LEU A 153 -27.25 6.57 14.67
C LEU A 153 -27.88 7.84 14.08
N ASP A 154 -29.10 7.76 13.54
CA ASP A 154 -29.83 8.86 12.94
C ASP A 154 -29.05 9.59 11.80
N PHE A 155 -28.33 8.83 10.97
CA PHE A 155 -27.65 9.40 9.80
C PHE A 155 -28.67 9.98 8.82
N SER A 156 -28.34 11.14 8.22
CA SER A 156 -29.14 11.72 7.16
C SER A 156 -29.23 10.81 5.94
N PRO A 157 -30.29 10.95 5.10
CA PRO A 157 -30.40 10.17 3.87
C PRO A 157 -29.17 10.24 2.96
N ASP A 158 -28.56 11.42 2.85
CA ASP A 158 -27.35 11.62 2.03
C ASP A 158 -26.16 10.77 2.59
N ARG A 159 -25.98 10.75 3.91
CA ARG A 159 -24.95 9.92 4.54
C ARG A 159 -25.24 8.43 4.41
N LEU A 160 -26.50 8.02 4.43
CA LEU A 160 -26.88 6.63 4.17
C LEU A 160 -26.50 6.19 2.75
N GLU A 161 -26.64 7.06 1.76
CA GLU A 161 -26.19 6.75 0.39
C GLU A 161 -24.66 6.58 0.31
N LEU A 162 -23.87 7.39 1.04
CA LEU A 162 -22.41 7.20 1.13
C LEU A 162 -22.06 5.85 1.77
N VAL A 163 -22.75 5.46 2.86
CA VAL A 163 -22.57 4.14 3.51
C VAL A 163 -22.86 3.00 2.54
N LYS A 164 -23.96 3.07 1.80
CA LYS A 164 -24.30 2.07 0.78
C LYS A 164 -23.24 2.00 -0.31
N ARG A 165 -22.79 3.17 -0.80
CA ARG A 165 -21.76 3.22 -1.84
C ARG A 165 -20.45 2.62 -1.38
N ALA A 166 -19.95 3.02 -0.21
CA ALA A 166 -18.72 2.50 0.38
C ALA A 166 -18.79 0.98 0.58
N SER A 167 -19.89 0.49 1.17
CA SER A 167 -20.10 -0.94 1.41
C SER A 167 -20.11 -1.76 0.12
N SER A 168 -20.70 -1.22 -0.96
CA SER A 168 -20.72 -1.92 -2.25
C SER A 168 -19.34 -2.05 -2.87
N LEU A 169 -18.48 -1.03 -2.71
CA LEU A 169 -17.18 -0.98 -3.35
C LEU A 169 -16.03 -1.57 -2.51
N CYS A 170 -16.21 -1.74 -1.20
CA CYS A 170 -15.13 -2.00 -0.25
C CYS A 170 -14.33 -3.30 -0.47
N LYS A 171 -14.78 -4.19 -1.36
CA LYS A 171 -14.10 -5.45 -1.70
C LYS A 171 -13.72 -5.58 -3.17
N THR A 172 -13.99 -4.58 -3.98
CA THR A 172 -13.76 -4.65 -5.44
C THR A 172 -12.30 -4.55 -5.83
N ASP A 173 -11.47 -3.96 -4.98
CA ASP A 173 -10.02 -3.89 -5.16
C ASP A 173 -9.34 -5.27 -5.09
N LEU A 174 -9.98 -6.28 -4.48
CA LEU A 174 -9.50 -7.67 -4.50
C LEU A 174 -9.41 -8.26 -5.92
N LEU A 175 -10.10 -7.65 -6.89
CA LEU A 175 -10.11 -8.05 -8.29
C LEU A 175 -9.10 -7.29 -9.14
N THR A 176 -8.24 -6.48 -8.52
CA THR A 176 -7.20 -5.72 -9.20
C THR A 176 -5.90 -6.50 -9.26
N GLU A 177 -5.13 -6.31 -10.33
CA GLU A 177 -3.81 -6.91 -10.48
C GLU A 177 -2.88 -6.43 -9.36
N MET A 178 -3.00 -5.15 -8.99
CA MET A 178 -2.19 -4.56 -7.92
C MET A 178 -2.39 -5.26 -6.58
N VAL A 179 -3.63 -5.52 -6.17
CA VAL A 179 -3.91 -6.23 -4.90
C VAL A 179 -3.57 -7.71 -5.02
N GLY A 180 -3.65 -8.29 -6.21
CA GLY A 180 -3.19 -9.64 -6.49
C GLY A 180 -1.70 -9.81 -6.21
N GLU A 181 -0.87 -8.87 -6.66
CA GLU A 181 0.59 -8.86 -6.43
C GLU A 181 0.95 -8.37 -5.01
N PHE A 182 0.23 -7.37 -4.50
CA PHE A 182 0.48 -6.76 -3.19
C PHE A 182 -0.74 -6.89 -2.25
N PRO A 183 -1.01 -8.07 -1.69
CA PRO A 183 -2.21 -8.31 -0.86
C PRO A 183 -2.33 -7.40 0.37
N LYS A 184 -1.23 -6.89 0.90
CA LYS A 184 -1.21 -5.93 2.01
C LYS A 184 -1.83 -4.59 1.65
N LEU A 185 -1.93 -4.27 0.36
CA LEU A 185 -2.49 -3.01 -0.14
C LEU A 185 -4.01 -3.05 -0.33
N GLN A 186 -4.69 -4.15 0.01
CA GLN A 186 -6.15 -4.19 -0.05
C GLN A 186 -6.75 -3.14 0.88
N GLY A 187 -7.80 -2.46 0.41
CA GLY A 187 -8.38 -1.27 1.02
C GLY A 187 -7.64 0.01 0.65
N ILE A 188 -6.32 0.04 0.76
CA ILE A 188 -5.49 1.19 0.35
C ILE A 188 -5.66 1.44 -1.15
N MET A 189 -5.47 0.41 -1.96
CA MET A 189 -5.66 0.53 -3.41
C MET A 189 -7.12 0.80 -3.79
N GLY A 190 -8.07 0.22 -3.06
CA GLY A 190 -9.48 0.55 -3.21
C GLY A 190 -9.75 2.04 -3.04
N ARG A 191 -9.15 2.68 -2.02
CA ARG A 191 -9.21 4.15 -1.83
C ARG A 191 -8.61 4.89 -3.01
N GLU A 192 -7.40 4.55 -3.42
CA GLU A 192 -6.71 5.25 -4.51
C GLU A 192 -7.50 5.17 -5.83
N TYR A 193 -8.01 3.97 -6.17
CA TYR A 193 -8.86 3.82 -7.35
C TYR A 193 -10.17 4.57 -7.22
N ALA A 194 -10.83 4.57 -6.07
CA ALA A 194 -12.05 5.32 -5.84
C ALA A 194 -11.84 6.82 -6.06
N LEU A 195 -10.76 7.40 -5.51
CA LEU A 195 -10.44 8.82 -5.66
C LEU A 195 -10.21 9.22 -7.13
N ILE A 196 -9.41 8.46 -7.89
CA ILE A 196 -9.16 8.80 -9.30
C ILE A 196 -10.38 8.57 -10.21
N GLN A 197 -11.34 7.75 -9.76
CA GLN A 197 -12.60 7.50 -10.45
C GLN A 197 -13.70 8.51 -10.08
N GLY A 198 -13.40 9.46 -9.18
CA GLY A 198 -14.30 10.54 -8.79
C GLY A 198 -15.36 10.15 -7.77
N GLU A 199 -15.13 9.07 -6.99
CA GLU A 199 -15.97 8.76 -5.84
C GLU A 199 -15.76 9.82 -4.73
N ASP A 200 -16.77 9.95 -3.86
CA ASP A 200 -16.71 10.84 -2.71
C ASP A 200 -15.53 10.47 -1.77
N GLU A 201 -14.87 11.47 -1.20
CA GLU A 201 -13.71 11.26 -0.31
C GLU A 201 -14.08 10.42 0.93
N GLU A 202 -15.30 10.57 1.48
CA GLU A 202 -15.77 9.75 2.61
C GLU A 202 -15.97 8.28 2.17
N VAL A 203 -16.43 8.04 0.96
CA VAL A 203 -16.54 6.70 0.37
C VAL A 203 -15.16 6.08 0.21
N ALA A 204 -14.24 6.80 -0.41
CA ALA A 204 -12.88 6.33 -0.64
C ALA A 204 -12.16 6.02 0.67
N ARG A 205 -12.26 6.90 1.67
CA ARG A 205 -11.69 6.69 3.00
C ARG A 205 -12.30 5.47 3.68
N SER A 206 -13.61 5.30 3.63
CA SER A 206 -14.30 4.15 4.22
C SER A 206 -13.85 2.83 3.59
N ILE A 207 -13.52 2.82 2.28
CA ILE A 207 -12.96 1.63 1.60
C ILE A 207 -11.60 1.23 2.22
N ALA A 208 -10.77 2.17 2.62
CA ALA A 208 -9.51 1.85 3.29
C ALA A 208 -9.73 1.44 4.76
N GLU A 209 -10.52 2.23 5.48
CA GLU A 209 -10.66 2.12 6.93
C GLU A 209 -11.49 0.92 7.40
N HIS A 210 -12.34 0.32 6.53
CA HIS A 210 -13.14 -0.85 6.94
C HIS A 210 -12.29 -2.10 7.30
N TYR A 211 -10.98 -2.06 7.03
CA TYR A 211 -10.03 -3.08 7.48
C TYR A 211 -9.46 -2.80 8.88
N LEU A 212 -9.70 -1.62 9.43
CA LEU A 212 -9.19 -1.24 10.75
C LEU A 212 -10.16 -1.66 11.88
N PRO A 213 -9.65 -2.10 13.04
CA PRO A 213 -8.24 -2.37 13.29
C PRO A 213 -7.81 -3.68 12.63
N ARG A 214 -6.60 -3.72 12.07
CA ARG A 214 -5.99 -4.97 11.57
C ARG A 214 -5.35 -5.75 12.70
N TYR A 215 -4.77 -5.02 13.65
CA TYR A 215 -4.08 -5.55 14.82
C TYR A 215 -4.58 -4.86 16.09
N ALA A 216 -4.29 -5.47 17.24
CA ALA A 216 -4.76 -4.96 18.53
C ALA A 216 -4.21 -3.56 18.88
N ASP A 217 -3.07 -3.20 18.30
CA ASP A 217 -2.36 -1.94 18.57
C ASP A 217 -2.68 -0.83 17.56
N ASP A 218 -3.56 -1.11 16.58
CA ASP A 218 -3.96 -0.09 15.59
C ASP A 218 -4.73 1.04 16.26
N VAL A 219 -4.33 2.27 15.95
CA VAL A 219 -5.05 3.48 16.34
C VAL A 219 -6.14 3.77 15.29
N LEU A 220 -7.38 3.93 15.75
CA LEU A 220 -8.54 4.25 14.91
C LEU A 220 -8.70 5.76 14.72
#